data_58013f20ad0057644a7eabcbf029e994
#
_entry.id   58013f20ad0057644a7eabcbf029e994
#
_cell.length_a   1.000
_cell.length_b   1.000
_cell.length_c   1.000
_cell.angle_alpha   90.00
_cell.angle_beta   90.00
_cell.angle_gamma   90.00
#
_symmetry.space_group_name_H-M   'P 1'
#
loop_
_entity.id
_entity.type
_entity.pdbx_description
1 polymer ?
#
loop_
_entity_poly.entity_id
_entity_poly.type
_entity_poly.pdbx_seq_one_letter_code
_entity_poly.pdbx_strand_id
1 'polypeptide(L)'
;FTILEQPGVDGFEVEQIEGFPIARGFEDTCGRFIEQFINDRANYRTVLEKPKFLIYNGKLNDMNPLMPILEKVANASAPKEQGGIGFSENLIIVAHHFSENVLATLANNFVQPGTIKAIPLKAPITSQANSHYHFLVDLSHFVGAKVFDPLSAPLESATLGHLGLDSMQSFEYMRYRSTIIGKPDEMLVLARAEELYKQKAVAESILDAELTAER
;
A
#
# COMPACT_ATOMS: atom_id res chain seq x y z
N PHE A 1 1.33 12.07 13.21
CA PHE A 1 2.21 11.75 14.35
C PHE A 1 2.09 10.26 14.65
N THR A 2 3.18 9.51 14.51
CA THR A 2 3.24 8.10 14.92
C THR A 2 4.23 8.00 16.06
N ILE A 3 3.81 7.49 17.21
CA ILE A 3 4.69 7.23 18.36
C ILE A 3 5.04 5.75 18.34
N LEU A 4 6.32 5.44 18.25
CA LEU A 4 6.85 4.07 18.31
C LEU A 4 7.67 3.95 19.60
N GLU A 5 7.36 2.96 20.43
CA GLU A 5 8.19 2.61 21.58
C GLU A 5 9.38 1.76 21.11
N GLN A 6 10.59 2.25 21.41
CA GLN A 6 11.82 1.48 21.23
C GLN A 6 12.40 1.09 22.60
N PRO A 7 12.48 -0.21 22.89
CA PRO A 7 13.09 -0.67 24.13
C PRO A 7 14.59 -0.33 24.17
N GLY A 8 15.04 0.26 25.26
CA GLY A 8 16.47 0.53 25.51
C GLY A 8 16.96 1.92 25.12
N VAL A 9 16.07 2.85 24.79
CA VAL A 9 16.40 4.26 24.56
C VAL A 9 15.84 5.11 25.71
N ASP A 10 16.72 5.81 26.44
CA ASP A 10 16.31 6.79 27.42
C ASP A 10 16.01 8.13 26.72
N GLY A 11 14.75 8.53 26.73
CA GLY A 11 14.27 9.76 26.10
C GLY A 11 13.38 9.54 24.89
N PHE A 12 13.25 10.57 24.06
CA PHE A 12 12.50 10.48 22.81
C PHE A 12 13.35 11.04 21.66
N GLU A 13 13.28 10.37 20.53
CA GLU A 13 13.88 10.82 19.28
C GLU A 13 12.77 11.25 18.32
N VAL A 14 12.92 12.39 17.67
CA VAL A 14 11.98 12.89 16.66
C VAL A 14 12.59 12.69 15.30
N GLU A 15 12.05 11.75 14.54
CA GLU A 15 12.42 11.55 13.13
C GLU A 15 11.35 12.24 12.24
N GLN A 16 11.77 13.20 11.43
CA GLN A 16 10.91 13.80 10.42
C GLN A 16 11.06 13.04 9.11
N ILE A 17 10.00 12.39 8.67
CA ILE A 17 9.97 11.63 7.42
C ILE A 17 9.11 12.39 6.41
N GLU A 18 9.68 12.72 5.25
CA GLU A 18 8.93 13.27 4.12
C GLU A 18 8.27 12.12 3.34
N GLY A 19 6.97 11.91 3.55
CA GLY A 19 6.24 10.85 2.85
C GLY A 19 5.06 10.31 3.65
N PHE A 20 4.52 9.20 3.19
CA PHE A 20 3.42 8.48 3.84
C PHE A 20 3.99 7.28 4.61
N PRO A 21 4.12 7.36 5.95
CA PRO A 21 4.63 6.26 6.75
C PRO A 21 3.54 5.21 7.00
N ILE A 22 3.93 3.95 6.94
CA ILE A 22 3.06 2.80 7.18
C ILE A 22 3.70 1.95 8.28
N ALA A 23 2.97 1.74 9.38
CA ALA A 23 3.43 0.93 10.52
C ALA A 23 3.31 -0.57 10.22
N ARG A 24 3.84 -1.00 9.07
CA ARG A 24 3.95 -2.38 8.60
C ARG A 24 5.20 -2.55 7.76
N GLY A 25 5.93 -3.61 8.00
CA GLY A 25 7.11 -4.00 7.25
C GLY A 25 7.05 -5.42 6.75
N PHE A 26 8.20 -5.91 6.26
CA PHE A 26 8.28 -7.26 5.71
C PHE A 26 8.15 -8.36 6.78
N GLU A 27 8.48 -8.08 8.05
CA GLU A 27 8.29 -9.03 9.16
C GLU A 27 6.81 -9.40 9.34
N ASP A 28 5.93 -8.41 9.20
CA ASP A 28 4.48 -8.61 9.32
C ASP A 28 3.85 -9.30 8.10
N THR A 29 4.49 -9.23 6.94
CA THR A 29 3.87 -9.58 5.66
C THR A 29 4.49 -10.78 4.99
N CYS A 30 5.83 -10.84 4.90
CA CYS A 30 6.54 -11.75 4.00
C CYS A 30 6.84 -13.13 4.62
N GLY A 31 6.73 -13.28 5.96
CA GLY A 31 6.98 -14.54 6.65
C GLY A 31 8.36 -15.13 6.33
N ARG A 32 8.42 -16.38 5.88
CA ARG A 32 9.67 -17.06 5.53
C ARG A 32 10.35 -16.56 4.23
N PHE A 33 9.69 -15.69 3.46
CA PHE A 33 10.17 -15.20 2.16
C PHE A 33 10.86 -13.83 2.25
N ILE A 34 11.18 -13.35 3.45
CA ILE A 34 11.77 -12.03 3.68
C ILE A 34 13.04 -11.81 2.84
N GLU A 35 13.96 -12.75 2.88
CA GLU A 35 15.26 -12.66 2.20
C GLU A 35 15.17 -12.46 0.68
N GLN A 36 14.12 -13.00 0.05
CA GLN A 36 13.89 -12.85 -1.38
C GLN A 36 13.47 -11.43 -1.76
N PHE A 37 12.78 -10.73 -0.85
CA PHE A 37 12.32 -9.36 -1.10
C PHE A 37 13.36 -8.27 -0.80
N ILE A 38 14.51 -8.61 -0.17
CA ILE A 38 15.54 -7.64 0.17
C ILE A 38 16.45 -7.38 -1.04
N ASN A 39 16.51 -6.12 -1.51
CA ASN A 39 17.41 -5.69 -2.57
C ASN A 39 18.62 -4.88 -2.06
N ASP A 40 18.52 -4.23 -0.90
CA ASP A 40 19.61 -3.55 -0.19
C ASP A 40 20.00 -4.36 1.05
N ARG A 41 20.91 -5.32 0.85
CA ARG A 41 21.36 -6.23 1.92
C ARG A 41 22.19 -5.52 2.99
N ALA A 42 22.87 -4.43 2.63
CA ALA A 42 23.71 -3.70 3.58
C ALA A 42 22.87 -3.03 4.67
N ASN A 43 21.71 -2.49 4.31
CA ASN A 43 20.79 -1.82 5.22
C ASN A 43 19.59 -2.68 5.60
N TYR A 44 19.53 -3.94 5.14
CA TYR A 44 18.44 -4.89 5.37
C TYR A 44 17.08 -4.29 5.06
N ARG A 45 16.94 -3.74 3.86
CA ARG A 45 15.72 -3.08 3.37
C ARG A 45 15.50 -3.34 1.87
N THR A 46 14.35 -2.95 1.40
CA THR A 46 14.04 -2.92 -0.04
C THR A 46 13.65 -1.50 -0.44
N VAL A 47 14.25 -1.02 -1.51
CA VAL A 47 13.93 0.27 -2.09
C VAL A 47 13.47 0.05 -3.53
N LEU A 48 12.28 0.51 -3.85
CA LEU A 48 11.74 0.50 -5.21
C LEU A 48 11.53 1.94 -5.70
N GLU A 49 12.05 2.24 -6.87
CA GLU A 49 11.87 3.53 -7.52
C GLU A 49 10.58 3.55 -8.36
N LYS A 50 9.92 4.71 -8.40
CA LYS A 50 8.68 4.91 -9.17
C LYS A 50 7.65 3.80 -8.95
N PRO A 51 7.30 3.47 -7.69
CA PRO A 51 6.39 2.39 -7.38
C PRO A 51 4.99 2.66 -7.91
N LYS A 52 4.31 1.60 -8.36
CA LYS A 52 2.89 1.58 -8.64
C LYS A 52 2.16 0.80 -7.54
N PHE A 53 0.89 1.10 -7.33
CA PHE A 53 0.14 0.56 -6.20
C PHE A 53 -1.12 -0.14 -6.67
N LEU A 54 -1.28 -1.41 -6.29
CA LEU A 54 -2.52 -2.16 -6.43
C LEU A 54 -3.13 -2.33 -5.04
N ILE A 55 -4.27 -1.66 -4.79
CA ILE A 55 -4.90 -1.62 -3.47
C ILE A 55 -6.14 -2.51 -3.50
N TYR A 56 -6.17 -3.52 -2.63
CA TYR A 56 -7.25 -4.50 -2.57
C TYR A 56 -7.84 -4.62 -1.16
N ASN A 57 -9.14 -4.33 -1.04
CA ASN A 57 -9.91 -4.47 0.19
C ASN A 57 -10.35 -5.92 0.40
N GLY A 58 -9.40 -6.84 0.51
CA GLY A 58 -9.70 -8.26 0.66
C GLY A 58 -8.48 -9.11 1.02
N LYS A 59 -8.69 -10.42 1.02
CA LYS A 59 -7.65 -11.43 1.26
C LYS A 59 -7.22 -12.03 -0.07
N LEU A 60 -5.93 -12.08 -0.32
CA LEU A 60 -5.33 -12.72 -1.49
C LEU A 60 -4.90 -14.14 -1.14
N ASN A 61 -5.83 -15.07 -1.34
CA ASN A 61 -5.60 -16.50 -1.09
C ASN A 61 -5.06 -17.22 -2.32
N ASP A 62 -5.26 -16.67 -3.51
CA ASP A 62 -4.89 -17.24 -4.81
C ASP A 62 -4.27 -16.16 -5.71
N MET A 63 -3.42 -16.60 -6.65
CA MET A 63 -2.82 -15.73 -7.68
C MET A 63 -3.76 -15.41 -8.84
N ASN A 64 -4.81 -16.22 -9.07
CA ASN A 64 -5.68 -16.07 -10.22
C ASN A 64 -6.26 -14.64 -10.40
N PRO A 65 -6.76 -13.95 -9.36
CA PRO A 65 -7.27 -12.59 -9.51
C PRO A 65 -6.19 -11.56 -9.86
N LEU A 66 -4.92 -11.85 -9.51
CA LEU A 66 -3.79 -10.95 -9.78
C LEU A 66 -3.20 -11.13 -11.19
N MET A 67 -3.32 -12.32 -11.79
CA MET A 67 -2.69 -12.63 -13.07
C MET A 67 -2.99 -11.63 -14.19
N PRO A 68 -4.26 -11.22 -14.42
CA PRO A 68 -4.58 -10.30 -15.52
C PRO A 68 -3.90 -8.93 -15.39
N ILE A 69 -3.78 -8.40 -14.17
CA ILE A 69 -3.11 -7.10 -13.98
C ILE A 69 -1.59 -7.25 -14.02
N LEU A 70 -1.03 -8.33 -13.50
CA LEU A 70 0.40 -8.59 -13.57
C LEU A 70 0.85 -8.73 -15.03
N GLU A 71 0.11 -9.45 -15.87
CA GLU A 71 0.40 -9.56 -17.30
C GLU A 71 0.35 -8.19 -18.00
N LYS A 72 -0.64 -7.34 -17.68
CA LYS A 72 -0.72 -5.98 -18.23
C LYS A 72 0.49 -5.13 -17.82
N VAL A 73 0.93 -5.22 -16.56
CA VAL A 73 2.12 -4.51 -16.07
C VAL A 73 3.37 -5.04 -16.75
N ALA A 74 3.54 -6.37 -16.86
CA ALA A 74 4.68 -6.98 -17.52
C ALA A 74 4.81 -6.54 -18.98
N ASN A 75 3.71 -6.56 -19.72
CA ASN A 75 3.69 -6.12 -21.12
C ASN A 75 3.98 -4.62 -21.26
N ALA A 76 3.49 -3.81 -20.32
CA ALA A 76 3.69 -2.36 -20.35
C ALA A 76 5.11 -1.95 -19.91
N SER A 77 5.75 -2.71 -19.03
CA SER A 77 7.12 -2.48 -18.55
C SER A 77 8.20 -3.09 -19.47
N ALA A 78 7.81 -3.92 -20.44
CA ALA A 78 8.72 -4.49 -21.40
C ALA A 78 9.53 -3.41 -22.15
N PRO A 79 10.72 -3.72 -22.70
CA PRO A 79 11.48 -2.80 -23.52
C PRO A 79 10.65 -2.26 -24.70
N LYS A 80 10.85 -1.00 -25.09
CA LYS A 80 10.11 -0.37 -26.21
C LYS A 80 10.20 -1.17 -27.52
N GLU A 81 11.32 -1.85 -27.75
CA GLU A 81 11.54 -2.74 -28.90
C GLU A 81 10.58 -3.96 -28.91
N GLN A 82 10.04 -4.31 -27.73
CA GLN A 82 9.07 -5.40 -27.54
C GLN A 82 7.64 -4.87 -27.33
N GLY A 83 7.39 -3.59 -27.62
CA GLY A 83 6.06 -2.97 -27.51
C GLY A 83 5.73 -2.39 -26.13
N GLY A 84 6.66 -2.32 -25.23
CA GLY A 84 6.47 -1.69 -23.91
C GLY A 84 6.32 -0.16 -24.01
N ILE A 85 5.55 0.41 -23.07
CA ILE A 85 5.27 1.87 -23.00
C ILE A 85 6.14 2.59 -21.97
N GLY A 86 7.11 1.88 -21.36
CA GLY A 86 7.97 2.44 -20.30
C GLY A 86 7.27 2.54 -18.94
N PHE A 87 6.29 1.70 -18.68
CA PHE A 87 5.63 1.58 -17.39
C PHE A 87 6.60 1.03 -16.33
N SER A 88 6.41 1.40 -15.07
CA SER A 88 7.25 0.88 -13.98
C SER A 88 7.00 -0.61 -13.75
N GLU A 89 8.06 -1.39 -13.62
CA GLU A 89 8.00 -2.80 -13.22
C GLU A 89 7.79 -2.98 -11.70
N ASN A 90 7.92 -1.89 -10.92
CA ASN A 90 7.84 -1.90 -9.47
C ASN A 90 6.39 -1.76 -9.01
N LEU A 91 5.82 -2.81 -8.44
CA LEU A 91 4.43 -2.87 -8.03
C LEU A 91 4.32 -3.19 -6.53
N ILE A 92 3.58 -2.38 -5.78
CA ILE A 92 3.24 -2.65 -4.38
C ILE A 92 1.81 -3.16 -4.35
N ILE A 93 1.61 -4.37 -3.85
CA ILE A 93 0.29 -4.98 -3.70
C ILE A 93 -0.13 -4.86 -2.24
N VAL A 94 -1.14 -4.04 -1.97
CA VAL A 94 -1.67 -3.80 -0.62
C VAL A 94 -2.95 -4.59 -0.43
N ALA A 95 -2.99 -5.44 0.61
CA ALA A 95 -4.15 -6.27 0.92
C ALA A 95 -4.24 -6.58 2.42
N HIS A 96 -5.36 -7.15 2.87
CA HIS A 96 -5.53 -7.54 4.28
C HIS A 96 -4.71 -8.77 4.66
N HIS A 97 -4.57 -9.71 3.72
CA HIS A 97 -3.87 -10.97 3.94
C HIS A 97 -3.34 -11.54 2.62
N PHE A 98 -2.21 -12.23 2.71
CA PHE A 98 -1.61 -12.98 1.62
C PHE A 98 -1.43 -14.43 2.05
N SER A 99 -1.86 -15.39 1.22
CA SER A 99 -1.57 -16.80 1.43
C SER A 99 -0.09 -17.08 1.15
N GLU A 100 0.40 -18.18 1.69
CA GLU A 100 1.78 -18.60 1.50
C GLU A 100 2.11 -18.86 0.03
N ASN A 101 1.17 -19.42 -0.73
CA ASN A 101 1.32 -19.65 -2.17
C ASN A 101 1.49 -18.36 -2.97
N VAL A 102 0.71 -17.32 -2.61
CA VAL A 102 0.84 -15.98 -3.22
C VAL A 102 2.20 -15.39 -2.89
N LEU A 103 2.62 -15.44 -1.62
CA LEU A 103 3.93 -14.93 -1.20
C LEU A 103 5.09 -15.64 -1.90
N ALA A 104 5.03 -16.98 -2.02
CA ALA A 104 6.06 -17.76 -2.71
C ALA A 104 6.18 -17.37 -4.19
N THR A 105 5.05 -17.19 -4.86
CA THR A 105 5.05 -16.79 -6.28
C THR A 105 5.59 -15.39 -6.48
N LEU A 106 5.18 -14.42 -5.63
CA LEU A 106 5.69 -13.04 -5.69
C LEU A 106 7.19 -12.99 -5.37
N ALA A 107 7.65 -13.75 -4.38
CA ALA A 107 9.07 -13.83 -4.01
C ALA A 107 9.93 -14.41 -5.15
N ASN A 108 9.47 -15.47 -5.79
CA ASN A 108 10.17 -16.05 -6.95
C ASN A 108 10.28 -15.05 -8.11
N ASN A 109 9.20 -14.34 -8.41
CA ASN A 109 9.20 -13.31 -9.45
C ASN A 109 10.12 -12.15 -9.09
N PHE A 110 10.15 -11.73 -7.82
CA PHE A 110 10.98 -10.62 -7.37
C PHE A 110 12.47 -10.86 -7.57
N VAL A 111 12.93 -12.10 -7.38
CA VAL A 111 14.35 -12.49 -7.55
C VAL A 111 14.74 -12.63 -9.02
N GLN A 112 13.81 -13.00 -9.90
CA GLN A 112 14.10 -13.22 -11.32
C GLN A 112 14.36 -11.89 -12.06
N PRO A 113 15.41 -11.79 -12.87
CA PRO A 113 15.63 -10.61 -13.71
C PRO A 113 14.60 -10.54 -14.84
N GLY A 114 14.19 -9.31 -15.18
CA GLY A 114 13.25 -9.08 -16.28
C GLY A 114 11.78 -9.41 -15.97
N THR A 115 11.46 -9.62 -14.70
CA THR A 115 10.08 -9.80 -14.21
C THR A 115 9.62 -8.62 -13.39
N ILE A 116 8.32 -8.56 -13.12
CA ILE A 116 7.73 -7.52 -12.26
C ILE A 116 8.28 -7.64 -10.83
N LYS A 117 8.73 -6.53 -10.29
CA LYS A 117 9.14 -6.40 -8.89
C LYS A 117 7.93 -6.13 -8.00
N ALA A 118 7.13 -7.16 -7.77
CA ALA A 118 5.91 -7.03 -6.96
C ALA A 118 6.20 -7.32 -5.48
N ILE A 119 5.91 -6.35 -4.61
CA ILE A 119 6.06 -6.47 -3.14
C ILE A 119 4.68 -6.55 -2.50
N PRO A 120 4.44 -7.57 -1.64
CA PRO A 120 3.25 -7.63 -0.80
C PRO A 120 3.38 -6.69 0.41
N LEU A 121 2.31 -5.97 0.73
CA LEU A 121 2.19 -5.14 1.92
C LEU A 121 0.85 -5.38 2.59
N LYS A 122 0.86 -5.84 3.84
CA LYS A 122 -0.37 -5.94 4.63
C LYS A 122 -0.85 -4.58 5.09
N ALA A 123 -2.14 -4.32 4.92
CA ALA A 123 -2.78 -3.16 5.51
C ALA A 123 -2.65 -3.20 7.05
N PRO A 124 -2.27 -2.09 7.70
CA PRO A 124 -2.18 -2.04 9.16
C PRO A 124 -3.55 -2.24 9.80
N ILE A 125 -3.55 -2.92 10.96
CA ILE A 125 -4.73 -3.14 11.79
C ILE A 125 -4.63 -2.19 12.99
N THR A 126 -5.68 -1.42 13.22
CA THR A 126 -5.86 -0.69 14.48
C THR A 126 -7.02 -1.30 15.26
N SER A 127 -7.18 -0.91 16.52
CA SER A 127 -8.28 -1.37 17.37
C SER A 127 -9.67 -0.87 16.94
N GLN A 128 -9.74 0.07 16.01
CA GLN A 128 -11.00 0.63 15.53
C GLN A 128 -11.65 -0.25 14.45
N ALA A 129 -12.96 -0.34 14.49
CA ALA A 129 -13.73 -1.00 13.43
C ALA A 129 -13.48 -0.33 12.07
N ASN A 130 -13.38 -1.14 11.00
CA ASN A 130 -13.10 -0.68 9.63
C ASN A 130 -11.76 0.05 9.41
N SER A 131 -10.83 -0.03 10.36
CA SER A 131 -9.54 0.65 10.24
C SER A 131 -8.74 0.29 8.99
N HIS A 132 -8.82 -0.97 8.54
CA HIS A 132 -8.22 -1.41 7.28
C HIS A 132 -8.76 -0.63 6.08
N TYR A 133 -10.09 -0.51 5.99
CA TYR A 133 -10.73 0.19 4.88
C TYR A 133 -10.34 1.67 4.85
N HIS A 134 -10.39 2.34 6.00
CA HIS A 134 -9.98 3.75 6.08
C HIS A 134 -8.53 3.95 5.67
N PHE A 135 -7.63 3.08 6.13
CA PHE A 135 -6.24 3.12 5.69
C PHE A 135 -6.11 2.95 4.17
N LEU A 136 -6.81 1.97 3.57
CA LEU A 136 -6.76 1.75 2.12
C LEU A 136 -7.30 2.94 1.33
N VAL A 137 -8.35 3.60 1.84
CA VAL A 137 -8.90 4.82 1.23
C VAL A 137 -7.93 5.99 1.36
N ASP A 138 -7.32 6.22 2.53
CA ASP A 138 -6.34 7.28 2.73
C ASP A 138 -5.11 7.06 1.84
N LEU A 139 -4.61 5.82 1.78
CA LEU A 139 -3.53 5.45 0.88
C LEU A 139 -3.91 5.70 -0.59
N SER A 140 -5.14 5.35 -0.99
CA SER A 140 -5.60 5.52 -2.37
C SER A 140 -5.58 6.99 -2.81
N HIS A 141 -5.97 7.90 -1.93
CA HIS A 141 -5.92 9.33 -2.19
C HIS A 141 -4.49 9.86 -2.23
N PHE A 142 -3.60 9.34 -1.40
CA PHE A 142 -2.20 9.74 -1.40
C PHE A 142 -1.48 9.32 -2.69
N VAL A 143 -1.64 8.07 -3.12
CA VAL A 143 -0.94 7.53 -4.30
C VAL A 143 -1.73 7.70 -5.59
N GLY A 144 -3.00 8.13 -5.54
CA GLY A 144 -3.89 8.26 -6.69
C GLY A 144 -4.29 6.92 -7.31
N ALA A 145 -4.26 5.82 -6.54
CA ALA A 145 -4.65 4.49 -7.01
C ALA A 145 -6.10 4.16 -6.64
N LYS A 146 -6.72 3.27 -7.41
CA LYS A 146 -8.09 2.82 -7.11
C LYS A 146 -8.07 1.70 -6.08
N VAL A 147 -9.01 1.74 -5.11
CA VAL A 147 -9.28 0.63 -4.20
C VAL A 147 -10.17 -0.39 -4.91
N PHE A 148 -9.72 -1.63 -4.97
CA PHE A 148 -10.48 -2.76 -5.47
C PHE A 148 -11.14 -3.51 -4.32
N ASP A 149 -12.33 -4.04 -4.55
CA ASP A 149 -13.13 -4.75 -3.57
C ASP A 149 -13.75 -5.99 -4.22
N PRO A 150 -13.82 -7.15 -3.55
CA PRO A 150 -14.33 -8.38 -4.12
C PRO A 150 -15.76 -8.30 -4.68
N LEU A 151 -16.59 -7.42 -4.10
CA LEU A 151 -18.01 -7.32 -4.44
C LEU A 151 -18.29 -6.21 -5.45
N SER A 152 -17.67 -5.03 -5.26
CA SER A 152 -18.01 -3.83 -6.03
C SER A 152 -17.04 -3.54 -7.19
N ALA A 153 -15.78 -3.93 -7.04
CA ALA A 153 -14.73 -3.66 -8.02
C ALA A 153 -13.69 -4.80 -8.03
N PRO A 154 -13.98 -5.92 -8.70
CA PRO A 154 -13.07 -7.08 -8.69
C PRO A 154 -11.72 -6.76 -9.34
N LEU A 155 -10.65 -7.42 -8.86
CA LEU A 155 -9.27 -7.21 -9.32
C LEU A 155 -9.09 -7.46 -10.83
N GLU A 156 -9.85 -8.34 -11.41
CA GLU A 156 -9.83 -8.66 -12.84
C GLU A 156 -10.19 -7.44 -13.72
N SER A 157 -10.93 -6.48 -13.16
CA SER A 157 -11.28 -5.22 -13.82
C SER A 157 -10.15 -4.18 -13.78
N ALA A 158 -9.02 -4.48 -13.11
CA ALA A 158 -7.91 -3.56 -12.96
C ALA A 158 -7.26 -3.21 -14.31
N THR A 159 -6.89 -1.94 -14.45
CA THR A 159 -6.16 -1.40 -15.59
C THR A 159 -4.92 -0.65 -15.11
N LEU A 160 -3.98 -0.38 -16.00
CA LEU A 160 -2.75 0.36 -15.66
C LEU A 160 -3.04 1.74 -15.07
N GLY A 161 -4.08 2.44 -15.55
CA GLY A 161 -4.49 3.74 -15.03
C GLY A 161 -5.03 3.72 -13.59
N HIS A 162 -5.34 2.54 -13.06
CA HIS A 162 -5.80 2.37 -11.68
C HIS A 162 -4.66 2.16 -10.67
N LEU A 163 -3.41 2.06 -11.13
CA LEU A 163 -2.25 1.71 -10.30
C LEU A 163 -1.53 2.93 -9.70
N GLY A 164 -2.13 4.10 -9.74
CA GLY A 164 -1.62 5.30 -9.10
C GLY A 164 -0.80 6.22 -10.01
N LEU A 165 -0.41 7.35 -9.44
CA LEU A 165 0.27 8.45 -10.12
C LEU A 165 1.75 8.13 -10.39
N ASP A 166 2.33 8.83 -11.37
CA ASP A 166 3.78 8.77 -11.66
C ASP A 166 4.61 9.67 -10.74
N SER A 167 3.95 10.44 -9.87
CA SER A 167 4.59 11.36 -8.93
C SER A 167 5.23 10.69 -7.70
N MET A 168 4.96 9.40 -7.48
CA MET A 168 5.61 8.63 -6.43
C MET A 168 7.07 8.35 -6.81
N GLN A 169 8.00 8.78 -5.94
CA GLN A 169 9.44 8.70 -6.22
C GLN A 169 10.02 7.36 -5.82
N SER A 170 9.76 6.94 -4.58
CA SER A 170 10.28 5.68 -4.06
C SER A 170 9.37 5.07 -2.99
N PHE A 171 9.55 3.77 -2.78
CA PHE A 171 8.98 3.02 -1.68
C PHE A 171 10.10 2.33 -0.92
N GLU A 172 10.23 2.65 0.36
CA GLU A 172 11.16 1.99 1.27
C GLU A 172 10.41 0.96 2.11
N TYR A 173 10.88 -0.28 2.08
CA TYR A 173 10.32 -1.40 2.81
C TYR A 173 11.33 -1.91 3.81
N MET A 174 11.06 -1.71 5.08
CA MET A 174 11.92 -2.08 6.20
C MET A 174 11.26 -3.18 7.04
N ARG A 175 11.96 -3.61 8.09
CA ARG A 175 11.54 -4.73 8.92
C ARG A 175 10.15 -4.55 9.52
N TYR A 176 9.87 -3.40 10.11
CA TYR A 176 8.61 -3.11 10.84
C TYR A 176 7.85 -1.90 10.32
N ARG A 177 8.41 -1.21 9.34
CA ARG A 177 7.79 -0.03 8.73
C ARG A 177 8.03 0.00 7.23
N SER A 178 7.18 0.75 6.55
CA SER A 178 7.37 1.12 5.15
C SER A 178 7.10 2.60 4.99
N THR A 179 7.70 3.21 3.98
CA THR A 179 7.51 4.63 3.70
C THR A 179 7.36 4.82 2.20
N ILE A 180 6.31 5.55 1.81
CA ILE A 180 6.12 5.99 0.43
C ILE A 180 6.62 7.42 0.33
N ILE A 181 7.63 7.65 -0.49
CA ILE A 181 8.19 8.97 -0.74
C ILE A 181 7.69 9.46 -2.09
N GLY A 182 7.08 10.64 -2.10
CA GLY A 182 6.52 11.22 -3.32
C GLY A 182 5.59 12.39 -3.03
N LYS A 183 5.11 13.02 -4.10
CA LYS A 183 4.16 14.12 -4.01
C LYS A 183 2.76 13.61 -4.37
N PRO A 184 1.81 13.63 -3.44
CA PRO A 184 0.42 13.32 -3.75
C PRO A 184 -0.19 14.41 -4.63
N ASP A 185 -1.30 14.10 -5.26
CA ASP A 185 -2.15 15.11 -5.88
C ASP A 185 -2.89 15.87 -4.78
N GLU A 186 -2.63 17.17 -4.66
CA GLU A 186 -3.22 18.05 -3.63
C GLU A 186 -4.75 18.01 -3.68
N MET A 187 -5.35 17.93 -4.87
CA MET A 187 -6.80 17.88 -5.03
C MET A 187 -7.41 16.61 -4.43
N LEU A 188 -6.74 15.46 -4.60
CA LEU A 188 -7.19 14.20 -4.02
C LEU A 188 -7.10 14.21 -2.49
N VAL A 189 -6.02 14.77 -1.97
CA VAL A 189 -5.82 14.89 -0.51
C VAL A 189 -6.84 15.84 0.11
N LEU A 190 -7.08 17.00 -0.53
CA LEU A 190 -8.08 17.96 -0.06
C LEU A 190 -9.49 17.37 -0.10
N ALA A 191 -9.86 16.67 -1.18
CA ALA A 191 -11.16 15.99 -1.28
C ALA A 191 -11.36 14.99 -0.14
N ARG A 192 -10.31 14.23 0.20
CA ARG A 192 -10.38 13.30 1.34
C ARG A 192 -10.50 14.01 2.68
N ALA A 193 -9.77 15.10 2.88
CA ALA A 193 -9.86 15.92 4.08
C ALA A 193 -11.29 16.48 4.26
N GLU A 194 -11.89 17.03 3.21
CA GLU A 194 -13.27 17.52 3.23
C GLU A 194 -14.28 16.42 3.58
N GLU A 195 -14.10 15.21 3.03
CA GLU A 195 -14.96 14.07 3.37
C GLU A 195 -14.87 13.73 4.86
N LEU A 196 -13.65 13.67 5.42
CA LEU A 196 -13.43 13.39 6.84
C LEU A 196 -14.02 14.50 7.73
N TYR A 197 -13.93 15.77 7.35
CA TYR A 197 -14.57 16.87 8.08
C TYR A 197 -16.09 16.75 8.08
N LYS A 198 -16.70 16.35 6.96
CA LYS A 198 -18.15 16.11 6.89
C LYS A 198 -18.57 14.93 7.77
N GLN A 199 -17.81 13.84 7.77
CA GLN A 199 -18.06 12.67 8.61
C GLN A 199 -17.96 13.05 10.11
N LYS A 200 -16.94 13.83 10.47
CA LYS A 200 -16.78 14.34 11.84
C LYS A 200 -17.99 15.18 12.29
N ALA A 201 -18.42 16.13 11.47
CA ALA A 201 -19.58 16.99 11.79
C ALA A 201 -20.88 16.17 11.99
N VAL A 202 -21.09 15.12 11.17
CA VAL A 202 -22.23 14.21 11.35
C VAL A 202 -22.10 13.43 12.66
N ALA A 203 -20.92 12.88 12.97
CA ALA A 203 -20.69 12.14 14.20
C ALA A 203 -20.90 13.00 15.45
N GLU A 204 -20.43 14.24 15.45
CA GLU A 204 -20.64 15.20 16.54
C GLU A 204 -22.13 15.52 16.73
N SER A 205 -22.89 15.72 15.65
CA SER A 205 -24.32 15.99 15.71
C SER A 205 -25.12 14.80 16.26
N ILE A 206 -24.73 13.58 15.96
CA ILE A 206 -25.36 12.35 16.50
C ILE A 206 -25.08 12.24 17.99
N LEU A 207 -23.84 12.44 18.41
CA LEU A 207 -23.45 12.41 19.82
C LEU A 207 -24.21 13.45 20.65
N ASP A 208 -24.34 14.68 20.13
CA ASP A 208 -25.11 15.76 20.78
C ASP A 208 -26.61 15.40 20.88
N ALA A 209 -27.16 14.75 19.87
CA ALA A 209 -28.55 14.30 19.89
C ALA A 209 -28.78 13.18 20.93
N GLU A 210 -27.88 12.22 21.03
CA GLU A 210 -27.93 11.16 22.05
C GLU A 210 -27.83 11.74 23.46
N LEU A 211 -26.86 12.65 23.71
CA LEU A 211 -26.69 13.31 24.99
C LEU A 211 -27.90 14.20 25.40
N THR A 212 -28.63 14.74 24.42
CA THR A 212 -29.85 15.52 24.72
C THR A 212 -31.07 14.62 24.96
N ALA A 213 -31.11 13.41 24.37
CA ALA A 213 -32.20 12.47 24.61
C ALA A 213 -32.12 11.77 25.97
N GLU A 214 -30.94 11.71 26.60
CA GLU A 214 -30.71 11.14 27.94
C GLU A 214 -30.99 12.15 29.10
N ARG A 215 -31.25 13.41 28.78
CA ARG A 215 -31.62 14.47 29.76
C ARG A 215 -33.12 14.69 29.81
#